data_9b0f2dfe5b9501143fc4b3d71f3099ec
#
_entry.id   9b0f2dfe5b9501143fc4b3d71f3099ec
#
_cell.length_a   1.000
_cell.length_b   1.000
_cell.length_c   1.000
_cell.angle_alpha   90.00
_cell.angle_beta   90.00
_cell.angle_gamma   90.00
#
_symmetry.space_group_name_H-M   'P 1'
#
loop_
_entity.id
_entity.type
_entity.pdbx_description
1 polymer ?
#
loop_
_entity_poly.entity_id
_entity_poly.type
_entity_poly.pdbx_seq_one_letter_code
_entity_poly.pdbx_strand_id
1 'polypeptide(L)'
;VADFLASRNWPQKKLAGLAGISPTTLNQFINATYKGDFVTVAKKLTDTMKSVVRREKQSQEKKFVETSVVKRINAIIVHTDSLSEEYEGAISLIIGDSGHGKSVCLRAFADANLNAIYVEVDTAMNATAMFAAIAQRIRIDSDGTLSNLTRRLISALEHRRVTIIIDEASGLSVSQLNLLRTVIVGKCRCPLVLSGNNDLLKTVNQSTTRRGFESLDQFRSRMVAICNLDELAGSKKDDGGFYSAADIRAMYEYGGVKLSSDAAKTLRNIARTPQSGRLRTCSRIIAALHCSRVVEQEGTITGEHIIAAIEELDLPVRVRLPLGRRSAAGREQKTKAG
;
A
#
# COMPACT_ATOMS: atom_id res chain seq x y z
N VAL A 1 -16.13 -15.80 -26.77
CA VAL A 1 -15.22 -16.40 -25.80
C VAL A 1 -13.83 -16.54 -26.38
N ALA A 2 -13.67 -17.11 -27.59
CA ALA A 2 -12.37 -17.27 -28.24
C ALA A 2 -11.64 -15.93 -28.40
N ASP A 3 -12.31 -14.90 -28.93
CA ASP A 3 -11.74 -13.55 -29.09
C ASP A 3 -11.34 -12.92 -27.75
N PHE A 4 -12.12 -13.16 -26.69
CA PHE A 4 -11.81 -12.69 -25.34
C PHE A 4 -10.53 -13.31 -24.78
N LEU A 5 -10.32 -14.60 -25.03
CA LEU A 5 -9.09 -15.31 -24.64
C LEU A 5 -7.89 -14.83 -25.46
N ALA A 6 -8.06 -14.72 -26.78
CA ALA A 6 -7.02 -14.29 -27.70
C ALA A 6 -6.52 -12.87 -27.38
N SER A 7 -7.44 -11.91 -27.19
CA SER A 7 -7.11 -10.51 -26.90
C SER A 7 -6.30 -10.32 -25.60
N ARG A 8 -6.32 -11.30 -24.69
CA ARG A 8 -5.62 -11.27 -23.40
C ARG A 8 -4.48 -12.26 -23.30
N ASN A 9 -4.24 -13.04 -24.34
CA ASN A 9 -3.29 -14.15 -24.34
C ASN A 9 -3.52 -15.10 -23.13
N TRP A 10 -4.80 -15.40 -22.82
CA TRP A 10 -5.17 -16.25 -21.72
C TRP A 10 -5.38 -17.69 -22.13
N PRO A 11 -4.84 -18.67 -21.35
CA PRO A 11 -5.17 -20.07 -21.54
C PRO A 11 -6.61 -20.34 -21.11
N GLN A 12 -7.31 -21.25 -21.79
CA GLN A 12 -8.70 -21.64 -21.49
C GLN A 12 -8.87 -22.05 -20.01
N LYS A 13 -7.88 -22.72 -19.43
CA LYS A 13 -7.86 -23.14 -18.00
C LYS A 13 -8.07 -21.97 -17.04
N LYS A 14 -7.53 -20.79 -17.35
CA LYS A 14 -7.68 -19.58 -16.53
C LYS A 14 -9.12 -19.07 -16.52
N LEU A 15 -9.76 -18.97 -17.68
CA LEU A 15 -11.15 -18.52 -17.78
C LEU A 15 -12.12 -19.56 -17.18
N ALA A 16 -11.86 -20.84 -17.42
CA ALA A 16 -12.65 -21.93 -16.85
C ALA A 16 -12.65 -21.89 -15.31
N GLY A 17 -11.48 -21.71 -14.70
CA GLY A 17 -11.33 -21.57 -13.24
C GLY A 17 -12.08 -20.35 -12.69
N LEU A 18 -11.99 -19.20 -13.35
CA LEU A 18 -12.73 -18.00 -12.96
C LEU A 18 -14.24 -18.16 -13.08
N ALA A 19 -14.73 -18.89 -14.08
CA ALA A 19 -16.15 -19.13 -14.31
C ALA A 19 -16.73 -20.30 -13.50
N GLY A 20 -15.88 -21.00 -12.72
CA GLY A 20 -16.29 -22.17 -11.93
C GLY A 20 -16.79 -23.32 -12.79
N ILE A 21 -16.16 -23.56 -13.97
CA ILE A 21 -16.44 -24.68 -14.88
C ILE A 21 -15.17 -25.46 -15.19
N SER A 22 -15.32 -26.70 -15.65
CA SER A 22 -14.15 -27.49 -16.05
C SER A 22 -13.54 -26.95 -17.36
N PRO A 23 -12.21 -27.07 -17.55
CA PRO A 23 -11.57 -26.73 -18.83
C PRO A 23 -12.16 -27.53 -20.00
N THR A 24 -12.55 -28.78 -19.78
CA THR A 24 -13.20 -29.63 -20.76
C THR A 24 -14.56 -29.06 -21.16
N THR A 25 -15.39 -28.63 -20.17
CA THR A 25 -16.67 -27.99 -20.42
C THR A 25 -16.50 -26.72 -21.25
N LEU A 26 -15.52 -25.89 -20.93
CA LEU A 26 -15.22 -24.68 -21.69
C LEU A 26 -14.80 -24.98 -23.14
N ASN A 27 -13.95 -25.97 -23.34
CA ASN A 27 -13.52 -26.39 -24.68
C ASN A 27 -14.68 -26.90 -25.51
N GLN A 28 -15.53 -27.77 -24.94
CA GLN A 28 -16.74 -28.25 -25.58
C GLN A 28 -17.74 -27.13 -25.89
N PHE A 29 -17.85 -26.14 -25.01
CA PHE A 29 -18.69 -24.96 -25.22
C PHE A 29 -18.19 -24.10 -26.38
N ILE A 30 -16.88 -23.85 -26.45
CA ILE A 30 -16.27 -23.08 -27.56
C ILE A 30 -16.46 -23.79 -28.90
N ASN A 31 -16.34 -25.13 -28.93
CA ASN A 31 -16.46 -25.94 -30.14
C ASN A 31 -17.93 -26.33 -30.46
N ALA A 32 -18.92 -25.78 -29.74
CA ALA A 32 -20.35 -26.10 -29.89
C ALA A 32 -20.70 -27.60 -29.74
N THR A 33 -19.88 -28.36 -29.00
CA THR A 33 -20.10 -29.81 -28.77
C THR A 33 -20.66 -30.13 -27.39
N TYR A 34 -20.87 -29.11 -26.55
CA TYR A 34 -21.40 -29.27 -25.21
C TYR A 34 -22.87 -29.69 -25.19
N LYS A 35 -23.18 -30.81 -24.55
CA LYS A 35 -24.53 -31.43 -24.52
C LYS A 35 -25.31 -31.16 -23.22
N GLY A 36 -24.71 -30.42 -22.27
CA GLY A 36 -25.34 -30.09 -20.97
C GLY A 36 -26.14 -28.79 -21.02
N ASP A 37 -26.41 -28.21 -19.86
CA ASP A 37 -27.12 -26.92 -19.75
C ASP A 37 -26.28 -25.76 -20.30
N PHE A 38 -26.50 -25.53 -21.60
CA PHE A 38 -25.81 -24.48 -22.37
C PHE A 38 -26.08 -23.07 -21.82
N VAL A 39 -27.33 -22.82 -21.38
CA VAL A 39 -27.78 -21.50 -20.92
C VAL A 39 -27.05 -21.12 -19.62
N THR A 40 -26.94 -22.04 -18.66
CA THR A 40 -26.23 -21.81 -17.41
C THR A 40 -24.74 -21.57 -17.65
N VAL A 41 -24.11 -22.34 -18.54
CA VAL A 41 -22.69 -22.16 -18.86
C VAL A 41 -22.46 -20.84 -19.58
N ALA A 42 -23.30 -20.48 -20.56
CA ALA A 42 -23.25 -19.20 -21.27
C ALA A 42 -23.37 -18.01 -20.30
N LYS A 43 -24.32 -18.09 -19.37
CA LYS A 43 -24.51 -17.04 -18.34
C LYS A 43 -23.28 -16.89 -17.44
N LYS A 44 -22.75 -18.00 -16.90
CA LYS A 44 -21.52 -17.98 -16.08
C LYS A 44 -20.34 -17.37 -16.82
N LEU A 45 -20.12 -17.74 -18.07
CA LEU A 45 -19.05 -17.20 -18.89
C LEU A 45 -19.24 -15.71 -19.18
N THR A 46 -20.46 -15.30 -19.56
CA THR A 46 -20.77 -13.89 -19.81
C THR A 46 -20.56 -13.02 -18.58
N ASP A 47 -21.06 -13.45 -17.42
CA ASP A 47 -20.91 -12.71 -16.15
C ASP A 47 -19.43 -12.64 -15.75
N THR A 48 -18.69 -13.73 -15.91
CA THR A 48 -17.24 -13.76 -15.64
C THR A 48 -16.47 -12.83 -16.57
N MET A 49 -16.73 -12.88 -17.89
CA MET A 49 -16.06 -12.01 -18.86
C MET A 49 -16.38 -10.53 -18.59
N LYS A 50 -17.63 -10.18 -18.29
CA LYS A 50 -18.02 -8.82 -17.89
C LYS A 50 -17.29 -8.38 -16.62
N SER A 51 -17.19 -9.24 -15.62
CA SER A 51 -16.47 -8.93 -14.37
C SER A 51 -14.98 -8.69 -14.60
N VAL A 52 -14.35 -9.46 -15.49
CA VAL A 52 -12.95 -9.29 -15.88
C VAL A 52 -12.73 -7.95 -16.59
N VAL A 53 -13.52 -7.66 -17.63
CA VAL A 53 -13.44 -6.38 -18.36
C VAL A 53 -13.61 -5.19 -17.41
N ARG A 54 -14.57 -5.30 -16.48
CA ARG A 54 -14.82 -4.27 -15.47
C ARG A 54 -13.61 -4.06 -14.56
N ARG A 55 -13.00 -5.14 -14.07
CA ARG A 55 -11.79 -5.08 -13.23
C ARG A 55 -10.61 -4.46 -13.97
N GLU A 56 -10.41 -4.83 -15.22
CA GLU A 56 -9.36 -4.27 -16.08
C GLU A 56 -9.57 -2.77 -16.30
N LYS A 57 -10.79 -2.36 -16.63
CA LYS A 57 -11.16 -0.95 -16.78
C LYS A 57 -10.93 -0.16 -15.50
N GLN A 58 -11.37 -0.68 -14.35
CA GLN A 58 -11.13 -0.05 -13.04
C GLN A 58 -9.65 0.04 -12.70
N SER A 59 -8.86 -0.98 -13.03
CA SER A 59 -7.41 -0.97 -12.81
C SER A 59 -6.70 0.07 -13.68
N GLN A 60 -7.13 0.25 -14.92
CA GLN A 60 -6.59 1.27 -15.84
C GLN A 60 -6.99 2.70 -15.42
N GLU A 61 -8.17 2.88 -14.83
CA GLU A 61 -8.65 4.18 -14.37
C GLU A 61 -8.11 4.58 -13.00
N LYS A 62 -7.63 3.61 -12.21
CA LYS A 62 -7.02 3.87 -10.89
C LYS A 62 -5.59 4.39 -11.05
N LYS A 63 -5.47 5.70 -11.31
CA LYS A 63 -4.19 6.38 -11.40
C LYS A 63 -3.58 6.57 -10.01
N PHE A 64 -2.23 6.61 -9.95
CA PHE A 64 -1.54 7.07 -8.77
C PHE A 64 -1.87 8.56 -8.53
N VAL A 65 -2.33 8.86 -7.31
CA VAL A 65 -2.78 10.21 -6.95
C VAL A 65 -1.77 10.85 -6.02
N GLU A 66 -1.33 12.05 -6.36
CA GLU A 66 -0.43 12.84 -5.54
C GLU A 66 -1.19 13.50 -4.37
N THR A 67 -1.41 12.73 -3.32
CA THR A 67 -2.07 13.18 -2.09
C THR A 67 -1.13 13.99 -1.19
N SER A 68 -1.68 14.63 -0.16
CA SER A 68 -0.91 15.31 0.89
C SER A 68 0.15 14.41 1.54
N VAL A 69 -0.14 13.12 1.72
CA VAL A 69 0.80 12.12 2.25
C VAL A 69 1.93 11.86 1.26
N VAL A 70 1.62 11.68 -0.03
CA VAL A 70 2.62 11.48 -1.09
C VAL A 70 3.57 12.67 -1.14
N LYS A 71 3.04 13.90 -1.17
CA LYS A 71 3.85 15.13 -1.18
C LYS A 71 4.78 15.20 0.03
N ARG A 72 4.29 14.82 1.21
CA ARG A 72 5.12 14.83 2.41
C ARG A 72 6.23 13.78 2.37
N ILE A 73 5.93 12.56 1.95
CA ILE A 73 6.92 11.49 1.81
C ILE A 73 7.98 11.89 0.77
N ASN A 74 7.57 12.37 -0.38
CA ASN A 74 8.49 12.82 -1.44
C ASN A 74 9.39 13.96 -0.95
N ALA A 75 8.83 14.93 -0.21
CA ALA A 75 9.62 16.04 0.35
C ALA A 75 10.69 15.54 1.34
N ILE A 76 10.39 14.52 2.16
CA ILE A 76 11.38 13.92 3.07
C ILE A 76 12.50 13.20 2.30
N ILE A 77 12.16 12.46 1.25
CA ILE A 77 13.17 11.76 0.44
C ILE A 77 14.10 12.77 -0.24
N VAL A 78 13.54 13.79 -0.88
CA VAL A 78 14.31 14.87 -1.55
C VAL A 78 15.16 15.63 -0.54
N HIS A 79 14.62 15.94 0.64
CA HIS A 79 15.37 16.62 1.71
C HIS A 79 16.56 15.78 2.19
N THR A 80 16.35 14.45 2.37
CA THR A 80 17.43 13.53 2.75
C THR A 80 18.52 13.47 1.70
N ASP A 81 18.14 13.44 0.44
CA ASP A 81 19.08 13.45 -0.69
C ASP A 81 19.89 14.74 -0.69
N SER A 82 19.26 15.90 -0.55
CA SER A 82 19.95 17.19 -0.54
C SER A 82 20.94 17.32 0.61
N LEU A 83 20.54 16.93 1.82
CA LEU A 83 21.43 17.03 3.00
C LEU A 83 22.54 15.98 3.02
N SER A 84 22.42 14.89 2.28
CA SER A 84 23.46 13.85 2.19
C SER A 84 24.77 14.37 1.60
N GLU A 85 24.73 15.39 0.77
CA GLU A 85 25.94 16.05 0.24
C GLU A 85 26.62 16.90 1.30
N GLU A 86 25.83 17.65 2.06
CA GLU A 86 26.35 18.60 3.05
C GLU A 86 26.91 17.93 4.30
N TYR A 87 26.28 16.82 4.74
CA TYR A 87 26.59 16.14 6.00
C TYR A 87 27.29 14.78 5.85
N GLU A 88 27.91 14.51 4.70
CA GLU A 88 28.60 13.23 4.43
C GLU A 88 27.73 11.97 4.69
N GLY A 89 26.48 12.06 4.27
CA GLY A 89 25.47 11.02 4.42
C GLY A 89 24.37 11.40 5.37
N ALA A 90 23.13 11.10 5.00
CA ALA A 90 21.94 11.45 5.72
C ALA A 90 20.98 10.27 5.86
N ILE A 91 20.29 10.20 7.00
CA ILE A 91 19.28 9.19 7.29
C ILE A 91 17.96 9.88 7.61
N SER A 92 16.86 9.41 7.02
CA SER A 92 15.53 9.84 7.43
C SER A 92 14.62 8.64 7.72
N LEU A 93 13.68 8.84 8.64
CA LEU A 93 12.68 7.86 9.00
C LEU A 93 11.29 8.33 8.54
N ILE A 94 10.53 7.41 7.95
CA ILE A 94 9.11 7.56 7.62
C ILE A 94 8.34 6.56 8.46
N ILE A 95 7.72 7.04 9.52
CA ILE A 95 7.07 6.22 10.55
C ILE A 95 5.55 6.35 10.43
N GLY A 96 4.85 5.28 10.68
CA GLY A 96 3.40 5.27 10.78
C GLY A 96 2.82 3.87 10.72
N ASP A 97 1.60 3.72 11.22
CA ASP A 97 0.85 2.47 11.20
C ASP A 97 0.66 1.93 9.77
N SER A 98 0.28 0.66 9.71
CA SER A 98 -0.12 0.05 8.44
C SER A 98 -1.34 0.75 7.84
N GLY A 99 -1.36 0.92 6.52
CA GLY A 99 -2.49 1.51 5.80
C GLY A 99 -2.34 2.99 5.44
N HIS A 100 -1.25 3.65 5.79
CA HIS A 100 -0.95 5.02 5.32
C HIS A 100 -0.58 5.11 3.83
N GLY A 101 -0.29 3.98 3.18
CA GLY A 101 0.14 3.95 1.79
C GLY A 101 1.65 4.18 1.61
N LYS A 102 2.47 4.07 2.67
CA LYS A 102 3.93 4.24 2.63
C LYS A 102 4.58 3.50 1.47
N SER A 103 4.43 2.18 1.43
CA SER A 103 5.03 1.31 0.40
C SER A 103 4.65 1.71 -1.02
N VAL A 104 3.39 2.12 -1.24
CA VAL A 104 2.92 2.58 -2.55
C VAL A 104 3.61 3.88 -2.95
N CYS A 105 3.72 4.84 -2.01
CA CYS A 105 4.39 6.12 -2.24
C CYS A 105 5.89 5.94 -2.52
N LEU A 106 6.57 5.14 -1.69
CA LEU A 106 8.01 4.91 -1.79
C LEU A 106 8.38 4.19 -3.09
N ARG A 107 7.58 3.21 -3.46
CA ARG A 107 7.74 2.47 -4.72
C ARG A 107 7.52 3.38 -5.93
N ALA A 108 6.45 4.17 -5.92
CA ALA A 108 6.15 5.14 -6.97
C ALA A 108 7.26 6.21 -7.10
N PHE A 109 7.84 6.66 -5.98
CA PHE A 109 8.98 7.57 -6.00
C PHE A 109 10.20 6.93 -6.68
N ALA A 110 10.55 5.69 -6.29
CA ALA A 110 11.69 4.99 -6.88
C ALA A 110 11.48 4.67 -8.36
N ASP A 111 10.26 4.32 -8.77
CA ASP A 111 9.92 4.06 -10.17
C ASP A 111 10.02 5.32 -11.05
N ALA A 112 9.76 6.49 -10.48
CA ALA A 112 9.85 7.78 -11.16
C ALA A 112 11.25 8.39 -11.16
N ASN A 113 12.19 7.91 -10.33
CA ASN A 113 13.51 8.49 -10.15
C ASN A 113 14.62 7.47 -10.36
N LEU A 114 15.40 7.65 -11.41
CA LEU A 114 16.49 6.74 -11.78
C LEU A 114 17.60 6.63 -10.71
N ASN A 115 17.73 7.64 -9.87
CA ASN A 115 18.69 7.71 -8.78
C ASN A 115 18.11 7.29 -7.42
N ALA A 116 16.98 6.59 -7.42
CA ALA A 116 16.41 6.01 -6.21
C ALA A 116 16.18 4.51 -6.40
N ILE A 117 16.46 3.73 -5.38
CA ILE A 117 16.13 2.30 -5.35
C ILE A 117 15.24 2.00 -4.16
N TYR A 118 14.27 1.13 -4.39
CA TYR A 118 13.36 0.63 -3.36
C TYR A 118 13.66 -0.83 -3.04
N VAL A 119 13.86 -1.12 -1.78
CA VAL A 119 14.06 -2.46 -1.23
C VAL A 119 13.07 -2.68 -0.11
N GLU A 120 12.30 -3.74 -0.20
CA GLU A 120 11.42 -4.20 0.87
C GLU A 120 12.14 -5.29 1.65
N VAL A 121 12.24 -5.15 2.96
CA VAL A 121 12.84 -6.14 3.83
C VAL A 121 11.78 -6.85 4.66
N ASP A 122 12.04 -8.06 5.05
CA ASP A 122 11.21 -8.83 5.97
C ASP A 122 11.99 -9.24 7.22
N THR A 123 11.26 -9.69 8.24
CA THR A 123 11.84 -10.09 9.53
C THR A 123 12.73 -11.33 9.44
N ALA A 124 12.64 -12.12 8.38
CA ALA A 124 13.45 -13.31 8.15
C ALA A 124 14.79 -12.98 7.46
N MET A 125 14.94 -11.78 6.90
CA MET A 125 16.15 -11.37 6.21
C MET A 125 17.31 -11.15 7.20
N ASN A 126 18.39 -11.88 7.01
CA ASN A 126 19.67 -11.56 7.65
C ASN A 126 20.40 -10.43 6.88
N ALA A 127 21.50 -9.96 7.44
CA ALA A 127 22.30 -8.89 6.83
C ALA A 127 22.77 -9.22 5.40
N THR A 128 23.15 -10.46 5.14
CA THR A 128 23.59 -10.91 3.80
C THR A 128 22.46 -10.80 2.79
N ALA A 129 21.26 -11.30 3.14
CA ALA A 129 20.09 -11.24 2.25
C ALA A 129 19.65 -9.79 1.98
N MET A 130 19.69 -8.93 2.99
CA MET A 130 19.39 -7.49 2.84
C MET A 130 20.36 -6.81 1.87
N PHE A 131 21.67 -7.05 2.02
CA PHE A 131 22.69 -6.47 1.12
C PHE A 131 22.62 -7.07 -0.28
N ALA A 132 22.28 -8.35 -0.41
CA ALA A 132 22.03 -8.99 -1.70
C ALA A 132 20.82 -8.35 -2.41
N ALA A 133 19.73 -8.05 -1.68
CA ALA A 133 18.58 -7.36 -2.24
C ALA A 133 18.93 -5.94 -2.74
N ILE A 134 19.77 -5.19 -2.01
CA ILE A 134 20.30 -3.90 -2.46
C ILE A 134 21.14 -4.08 -3.73
N ALA A 135 22.06 -5.06 -3.74
CA ALA A 135 22.93 -5.36 -4.87
C ALA A 135 22.12 -5.68 -6.16
N GLN A 136 21.07 -6.48 -6.03
CA GLN A 136 20.16 -6.78 -7.14
C GLN A 136 19.50 -5.53 -7.73
N ARG A 137 19.07 -4.59 -6.87
CA ARG A 137 18.42 -3.35 -7.30
C ARG A 137 19.37 -2.43 -8.08
N ILE A 138 20.63 -2.38 -7.71
CA ILE A 138 21.64 -1.61 -8.44
C ILE A 138 22.30 -2.41 -9.58
N ARG A 139 21.84 -3.65 -9.82
CA ARG A 139 22.26 -4.54 -10.91
C ARG A 139 23.74 -4.93 -10.85
N ILE A 140 24.21 -5.29 -9.67
CA ILE A 140 25.52 -5.92 -9.47
C ILE A 140 25.32 -7.35 -8.97
N ASP A 141 26.40 -8.13 -9.03
CA ASP A 141 26.41 -9.51 -8.53
C ASP A 141 26.02 -9.54 -7.03
N SER A 142 24.96 -10.29 -6.73
CA SER A 142 24.35 -10.39 -5.42
C SER A 142 24.70 -11.66 -4.65
N ASP A 143 25.59 -12.51 -5.21
CA ASP A 143 25.97 -13.77 -4.59
C ASP A 143 27.19 -13.61 -3.67
N GLY A 144 27.29 -14.50 -2.68
CA GLY A 144 28.45 -14.63 -1.84
C GLY A 144 28.27 -14.16 -0.40
N THR A 145 29.38 -13.93 0.27
CA THR A 145 29.40 -13.54 1.69
C THR A 145 29.06 -12.07 1.88
N LEU A 146 28.62 -11.70 3.10
CA LEU A 146 28.37 -10.31 3.46
C LEU A 146 29.57 -9.39 3.19
N SER A 147 30.80 -9.87 3.43
CA SER A 147 32.04 -9.12 3.15
C SER A 147 32.21 -8.84 1.65
N ASN A 148 31.95 -9.83 0.79
CA ASN A 148 32.03 -9.67 -0.66
C ASN A 148 30.97 -8.70 -1.16
N LEU A 149 29.73 -8.84 -0.70
CA LEU A 149 28.62 -7.94 -1.04
C LEU A 149 28.92 -6.49 -0.60
N THR A 150 29.40 -6.31 0.61
CA THR A 150 29.79 -4.98 1.13
C THR A 150 30.84 -4.32 0.25
N ARG A 151 31.89 -5.06 -0.13
CA ARG A 151 32.95 -4.52 -0.99
C ARG A 151 32.43 -4.15 -2.40
N ARG A 152 31.60 -5.00 -3.01
CA ARG A 152 30.98 -4.71 -4.31
C ARG A 152 30.06 -3.51 -4.27
N LEU A 153 29.22 -3.40 -3.19
CA LEU A 153 28.34 -2.26 -3.00
C LEU A 153 29.12 -0.96 -2.86
N ILE A 154 30.19 -0.93 -2.06
CA ILE A 154 31.04 0.24 -1.91
C ILE A 154 31.63 0.62 -3.27
N SER A 155 32.26 -0.31 -3.98
CA SER A 155 32.86 -0.04 -5.31
C SER A 155 31.83 0.46 -6.33
N ALA A 156 30.59 -0.05 -6.28
CA ALA A 156 29.53 0.35 -7.23
C ALA A 156 28.88 1.70 -6.90
N LEU A 157 28.84 2.08 -5.62
CA LEU A 157 28.13 3.26 -5.15
C LEU A 157 29.04 4.46 -4.81
N GLU A 158 30.37 4.24 -4.64
CA GLU A 158 31.32 5.28 -4.21
C GLU A 158 31.28 6.55 -5.08
N HIS A 159 30.95 6.39 -6.37
CA HIS A 159 30.85 7.51 -7.32
C HIS A 159 29.44 7.69 -7.89
N ARG A 160 28.43 7.08 -7.26
CA ARG A 160 27.03 7.14 -7.71
C ARG A 160 26.16 7.68 -6.59
N ARG A 161 25.51 8.80 -6.87
CA ARG A 161 24.49 9.32 -5.95
C ARG A 161 23.19 8.55 -6.13
N VAL A 162 22.90 7.64 -5.21
CA VAL A 162 21.70 6.80 -5.24
C VAL A 162 21.01 6.86 -3.88
N THR A 163 19.79 7.35 -3.84
CA THR A 163 18.95 7.30 -2.63
C THR A 163 18.47 5.87 -2.40
N ILE A 164 18.82 5.32 -1.25
CA ILE A 164 18.42 3.96 -0.86
C ILE A 164 17.22 4.03 0.07
N ILE A 165 16.10 3.46 -0.38
CA ILE A 165 14.84 3.42 0.35
C ILE A 165 14.61 1.99 0.81
N ILE A 166 14.56 1.78 2.13
CA ILE A 166 14.27 0.47 2.73
C ILE A 166 12.91 0.54 3.42
N ASP A 167 11.98 -0.25 2.93
CA ASP A 167 10.64 -0.36 3.49
C ASP A 167 10.51 -1.58 4.40
N GLU A 168 9.53 -1.56 5.32
CA GLU A 168 9.29 -2.54 6.39
C GLU A 168 10.50 -2.70 7.34
N ALA A 169 11.29 -1.63 7.51
CA ALA A 169 12.51 -1.61 8.31
C ALA A 169 12.30 -1.85 9.82
N SER A 170 11.07 -1.98 10.30
CA SER A 170 10.74 -2.28 11.71
C SER A 170 11.26 -3.64 12.18
N GLY A 171 11.49 -4.57 11.25
CA GLY A 171 12.07 -5.88 11.55
C GLY A 171 13.59 -5.91 11.66
N LEU A 172 14.29 -4.81 11.36
CA LEU A 172 15.72 -4.77 11.36
C LEU A 172 16.29 -4.74 12.79
N SER A 173 17.32 -5.54 13.01
CA SER A 173 18.09 -5.51 14.27
C SER A 173 18.98 -4.28 14.36
N VAL A 174 19.43 -3.96 15.58
CA VAL A 174 20.40 -2.89 15.84
C VAL A 174 21.69 -3.07 15.03
N SER A 175 22.19 -4.31 14.92
CA SER A 175 23.38 -4.63 14.11
C SER A 175 23.14 -4.34 12.62
N GLN A 176 21.96 -4.67 12.07
CA GLN A 176 21.62 -4.38 10.67
C GLN A 176 21.50 -2.88 10.42
N LEU A 177 20.88 -2.11 11.34
CA LEU A 177 20.80 -0.65 11.25
C LEU A 177 22.19 -0.02 11.28
N ASN A 178 23.08 -0.47 12.17
CA ASN A 178 24.47 -0.01 12.24
C ASN A 178 25.26 -0.37 10.99
N LEU A 179 25.02 -1.54 10.41
CA LEU A 179 25.65 -1.96 9.17
C LEU A 179 25.22 -1.07 7.98
N LEU A 180 23.92 -0.78 7.86
CA LEU A 180 23.39 0.17 6.86
C LEU A 180 24.04 1.55 7.04
N ARG A 181 24.08 2.08 8.27
CA ARG A 181 24.75 3.35 8.55
C ARG A 181 26.22 3.32 8.14
N THR A 182 26.93 2.26 8.50
CA THR A 182 28.38 2.18 8.25
C THR A 182 28.70 2.06 6.76
N VAL A 183 27.98 1.19 6.06
CA VAL A 183 28.29 0.88 4.66
C VAL A 183 27.61 1.89 3.72
N ILE A 184 26.30 2.00 3.78
CA ILE A 184 25.54 2.80 2.83
C ILE A 184 25.76 4.29 3.07
N VAL A 185 25.60 4.74 4.32
CA VAL A 185 25.69 6.16 4.65
C VAL A 185 27.15 6.59 4.82
N GLY A 186 27.96 5.81 5.54
CA GLY A 186 29.33 6.20 5.89
C GLY A 186 30.33 5.99 4.75
N LYS A 187 30.33 4.82 4.10
CA LYS A 187 31.33 4.49 3.05
C LYS A 187 30.85 4.89 1.67
N CYS A 188 29.59 4.59 1.33
CA CYS A 188 29.04 4.94 0.01
C CYS A 188 28.54 6.38 -0.07
N ARG A 189 28.37 7.09 1.06
CA ARG A 189 27.79 8.45 1.15
C ARG A 189 26.42 8.57 0.50
N CYS A 190 25.68 7.46 0.46
CA CYS A 190 24.34 7.43 -0.11
C CYS A 190 23.30 7.86 0.94
N PRO A 191 22.31 8.70 0.56
CA PRO A 191 21.15 8.98 1.41
C PRO A 191 20.36 7.71 1.68
N LEU A 192 19.92 7.54 2.93
CA LEU A 192 19.17 6.38 3.40
C LEU A 192 17.82 6.80 3.96
N VAL A 193 16.76 6.27 3.42
CA VAL A 193 15.39 6.46 3.92
C VAL A 193 14.86 5.12 4.42
N LEU A 194 14.51 5.05 5.70
CA LEU A 194 13.91 3.87 6.31
C LEU A 194 12.43 4.11 6.57
N SER A 195 11.58 3.19 6.14
CA SER A 195 10.14 3.21 6.39
C SER A 195 9.73 2.06 7.30
N GLY A 196 8.88 2.34 8.28
CA GLY A 196 8.40 1.33 9.21
C GLY A 196 7.24 1.82 10.07
N ASN A 197 6.92 1.03 11.08
CA ASN A 197 5.97 1.38 12.13
C ASN A 197 6.69 2.06 13.33
N ASN A 198 5.93 2.34 14.39
CA ASN A 198 6.46 2.97 15.61
C ASN A 198 7.54 2.12 16.33
N ASP A 199 7.65 0.82 16.07
CA ASP A 199 8.69 -0.01 16.68
C ASP A 199 10.07 0.31 16.13
N LEU A 200 10.18 0.69 14.85
CA LEU A 200 11.43 1.20 14.28
C LEU A 200 11.90 2.45 15.05
N LEU A 201 11.00 3.38 15.33
CA LEU A 201 11.32 4.60 16.08
C LEU A 201 11.73 4.28 17.53
N LYS A 202 11.05 3.34 18.18
CA LYS A 202 11.43 2.86 19.52
C LYS A 202 12.83 2.24 19.50
N THR A 203 13.11 1.36 18.54
CA THR A 203 14.43 0.72 18.39
C THR A 203 15.53 1.75 18.22
N VAL A 204 15.32 2.75 17.36
CA VAL A 204 16.29 3.82 17.12
C VAL A 204 16.48 4.71 18.34
N ASN A 205 15.43 4.96 19.13
CA ASN A 205 15.48 5.83 20.32
C ASN A 205 15.95 5.10 21.61
N GLN A 206 15.92 3.77 21.62
CA GLN A 206 16.41 3.02 22.78
C GLN A 206 17.93 3.19 22.93
N SER A 207 18.35 4.04 23.84
CA SER A 207 19.75 4.13 24.26
C SER A 207 20.01 3.03 25.30
N THR A 208 20.47 1.89 24.88
CA THR A 208 20.94 0.86 25.84
C THR A 208 22.42 1.01 26.06
N THR A 209 22.78 1.74 27.08
CA THR A 209 24.15 1.79 27.68
C THR A 209 24.45 0.54 28.53
N ARG A 210 23.87 -0.62 28.20
CA ARG A 210 24.31 -1.87 28.85
C ARG A 210 25.60 -2.33 28.17
N ARG A 211 26.65 -2.55 28.96
CA ARG A 211 27.93 -3.12 28.50
C ARG A 211 27.66 -4.36 27.64
N GLY A 212 28.10 -4.30 26.37
CA GLY A 212 27.96 -5.39 25.42
C GLY A 212 26.84 -5.24 24.36
N PHE A 213 26.04 -4.17 24.41
CA PHE A 213 25.04 -3.88 23.36
C PHE A 213 25.53 -2.78 22.42
N GLU A 214 25.32 -2.97 21.13
CA GLU A 214 25.60 -1.95 20.12
C GLU A 214 24.68 -0.73 20.31
N SER A 215 25.29 0.46 20.39
CA SER A 215 24.55 1.71 20.46
C SER A 215 24.16 2.21 19.06
N LEU A 216 23.01 2.87 18.94
CA LEU A 216 22.58 3.59 17.75
C LEU A 216 22.88 5.10 17.81
N ASP A 217 23.77 5.56 18.71
CA ASP A 217 24.11 6.98 18.84
C ASP A 217 24.68 7.56 17.54
N GLN A 218 25.58 6.83 16.89
CA GLN A 218 26.13 7.22 15.59
C GLN A 218 25.10 7.15 14.45
N PHE A 219 24.10 6.30 14.58
CA PHE A 219 22.98 6.27 13.65
C PHE A 219 22.11 7.53 13.82
N ARG A 220 21.77 7.86 15.08
CA ARG A 220 20.98 9.05 15.42
C ARG A 220 21.67 10.35 15.01
N SER A 221 22.99 10.44 15.17
CA SER A 221 23.75 11.64 14.78
C SER A 221 23.69 11.95 13.29
N ARG A 222 23.35 10.97 12.44
CA ARG A 222 23.20 11.14 10.99
C ARG A 222 21.72 11.28 10.56
N MET A 223 20.80 11.28 11.52
CA MET A 223 19.40 11.48 11.23
C MET A 223 19.10 12.96 10.97
N VAL A 224 18.54 13.24 9.79
CA VAL A 224 18.20 14.60 9.36
C VAL A 224 16.71 14.88 9.42
N ALA A 225 15.85 13.83 9.37
CA ALA A 225 14.42 14.01 9.50
C ALA A 225 13.70 12.76 10.02
N ILE A 226 12.62 12.99 10.75
CA ILE A 226 11.63 11.97 11.13
C ILE A 226 10.26 12.47 10.67
N CYS A 227 9.59 11.69 9.84
CA CYS A 227 8.22 11.94 9.43
C CYS A 227 7.30 10.94 10.10
N ASN A 228 6.60 11.34 11.15
CA ASN A 228 5.60 10.50 11.81
C ASN A 228 4.22 10.78 11.21
N LEU A 229 3.76 9.86 10.35
CA LEU A 229 2.50 9.98 9.65
C LEU A 229 1.28 9.85 10.59
N ASP A 230 1.42 9.13 11.71
CA ASP A 230 0.34 9.00 12.69
C ASP A 230 0.07 10.32 13.41
N GLU A 231 1.13 11.02 13.83
CA GLU A 231 1.02 12.35 14.44
C GLU A 231 0.41 13.37 13.47
N LEU A 232 0.86 13.35 12.21
CA LEU A 232 0.36 14.23 11.18
C LEU A 232 -1.11 13.94 10.82
N ALA A 233 -1.52 12.66 10.81
CA ALA A 233 -2.92 12.27 10.59
C ALA A 233 -3.82 12.65 11.78
N GLY A 234 -3.30 12.61 13.00
CA GLY A 234 -4.00 12.99 14.23
C GLY A 234 -4.11 14.50 14.46
N SER A 235 -3.38 15.31 13.70
CA SER A 235 -3.41 16.78 13.86
C SER A 235 -4.79 17.35 13.56
N LYS A 236 -5.30 18.20 14.48
CA LYS A 236 -6.61 18.87 14.38
C LYS A 236 -6.63 20.06 13.42
N LYS A 237 -5.53 20.37 12.73
CA LYS A 237 -5.50 21.44 11.73
C LYS A 237 -6.42 21.07 10.58
N ASP A 238 -7.58 21.71 10.51
CA ASP A 238 -8.66 21.37 9.57
C ASP A 238 -8.37 21.75 8.11
N ASP A 239 -7.51 22.72 7.86
CA ASP A 239 -7.20 23.20 6.52
C ASP A 239 -5.85 22.68 6.06
N GLY A 240 -5.87 21.63 5.23
CA GLY A 240 -4.68 21.09 4.56
C GLY A 240 -3.96 19.94 5.28
N GLY A 241 -4.58 19.35 6.31
CA GLY A 241 -4.05 18.16 6.96
C GLY A 241 -4.16 16.89 6.10
N PHE A 242 -3.46 15.82 6.51
CA PHE A 242 -3.48 14.53 5.83
C PHE A 242 -4.91 14.01 5.63
N TYR A 243 -5.12 13.40 4.47
CA TYR A 243 -6.41 12.87 4.04
C TYR A 243 -7.52 13.93 4.01
N SER A 244 -7.26 15.04 3.30
CA SER A 244 -8.30 16.02 3.00
C SER A 244 -9.48 15.38 2.24
N ALA A 245 -10.63 16.04 2.21
CA ALA A 245 -11.76 15.56 1.40
C ALA A 245 -11.39 15.51 -0.09
N ALA A 246 -10.52 16.41 -0.54
CA ALA A 246 -9.98 16.40 -1.90
C ALA A 246 -9.09 15.17 -2.15
N ASP A 247 -8.19 14.81 -1.21
CA ASP A 247 -7.38 13.60 -1.33
C ASP A 247 -8.26 12.34 -1.42
N ILE A 248 -9.28 12.23 -0.57
CA ILE A 248 -10.19 11.08 -0.56
C ILE A 248 -10.96 10.98 -1.87
N ARG A 249 -11.47 12.10 -2.40
CA ARG A 249 -12.15 12.11 -3.69
C ARG A 249 -11.21 11.74 -4.82
N ALA A 250 -10.04 12.33 -4.87
CA ALA A 250 -9.03 12.05 -5.89
C ALA A 250 -8.61 10.57 -5.91
N MET A 251 -8.52 9.93 -4.74
CA MET A 251 -8.15 8.50 -4.64
C MET A 251 -9.29 7.54 -5.01
N TYR A 252 -10.55 7.91 -4.76
CA TYR A 252 -11.65 6.95 -4.82
C TYR A 252 -12.76 7.30 -5.81
N GLU A 253 -12.76 8.49 -6.42
CA GLU A 253 -13.66 8.83 -7.52
C GLU A 253 -13.03 8.41 -8.87
N TYR A 254 -13.21 7.15 -9.23
CA TYR A 254 -12.77 6.57 -10.51
C TYR A 254 -13.86 5.64 -11.08
N GLY A 255 -13.77 5.30 -12.36
CA GLY A 255 -14.76 4.44 -13.00
C GLY A 255 -16.14 5.08 -13.16
N GLY A 256 -16.22 6.41 -13.24
CA GLY A 256 -17.48 7.14 -13.34
C GLY A 256 -18.24 7.31 -12.02
N VAL A 257 -17.67 6.86 -10.90
CA VAL A 257 -18.27 6.93 -9.57
C VAL A 257 -17.88 8.20 -8.85
N LYS A 258 -18.83 8.79 -8.14
CA LYS A 258 -18.62 9.96 -7.28
C LYS A 258 -18.91 9.63 -5.83
N LEU A 259 -18.31 10.38 -4.93
CA LEU A 259 -18.56 10.30 -3.49
C LEU A 259 -19.46 11.45 -3.07
N SER A 260 -20.54 11.16 -2.35
CA SER A 260 -21.31 12.19 -1.64
C SER A 260 -20.44 12.86 -0.55
N SER A 261 -20.91 13.99 -0.03
CA SER A 261 -20.16 14.71 1.00
C SER A 261 -20.00 13.91 2.31
N ASP A 262 -21.03 13.16 2.70
CA ASP A 262 -21.02 12.28 3.87
C ASP A 262 -20.14 11.05 3.66
N ALA A 263 -20.15 10.44 2.45
CA ALA A 263 -19.24 9.36 2.10
C ALA A 263 -17.77 9.79 2.19
N ALA A 264 -17.43 10.94 1.61
CA ALA A 264 -16.07 11.47 1.68
C ALA A 264 -15.64 11.76 3.12
N LYS A 265 -16.54 12.30 3.97
CA LYS A 265 -16.29 12.51 5.41
C LYS A 265 -16.07 11.20 6.15
N THR A 266 -16.90 10.19 5.89
CA THR A 266 -16.79 8.88 6.54
C THR A 266 -15.48 8.20 6.19
N LEU A 267 -15.09 8.14 4.90
CA LEU A 267 -13.80 7.61 4.47
C LEU A 267 -12.62 8.39 5.06
N ARG A 268 -12.71 9.73 5.10
CA ARG A 268 -11.70 10.57 5.75
C ARG A 268 -11.54 10.22 7.24
N ASN A 269 -12.63 10.02 7.95
CA ASN A 269 -12.61 9.64 9.36
C ASN A 269 -11.94 8.27 9.54
N ILE A 270 -12.25 7.29 8.70
CA ILE A 270 -11.58 5.98 8.70
C ILE A 270 -10.08 6.14 8.44
N ALA A 271 -9.68 6.91 7.42
CA ALA A 271 -8.29 7.12 7.07
C ALA A 271 -7.47 7.77 8.20
N ARG A 272 -8.09 8.65 9.00
CA ARG A 272 -7.45 9.37 10.11
C ARG A 272 -7.46 8.61 11.44
N THR A 273 -8.34 7.63 11.60
CA THR A 273 -8.49 6.92 12.88
C THR A 273 -7.38 5.87 13.04
N PRO A 274 -6.62 5.87 14.13
CA PRO A 274 -5.66 4.83 14.44
C PRO A 274 -6.32 3.44 14.51
N GLN A 275 -5.57 2.41 14.14
CA GLN A 275 -6.01 1.01 14.19
C GLN A 275 -7.26 0.66 13.35
N SER A 276 -7.78 1.58 12.53
CA SER A 276 -8.88 1.31 11.61
C SER A 276 -8.45 0.61 10.30
N GLY A 277 -7.15 0.42 10.08
CA GLY A 277 -6.58 0.01 8.80
C GLY A 277 -6.47 1.15 7.77
N ARG A 278 -6.92 2.37 8.12
CA ARG A 278 -6.74 3.62 7.36
C ARG A 278 -7.13 3.48 5.89
N LEU A 279 -6.28 3.92 4.95
CA LEU A 279 -6.54 3.83 3.50
C LEU A 279 -6.72 2.39 3.00
N ARG A 280 -6.11 1.39 3.65
CA ARG A 280 -6.31 -0.03 3.29
C ARG A 280 -7.77 -0.43 3.49
N THR A 281 -8.38 -0.02 4.59
CA THR A 281 -9.80 -0.25 4.86
C THR A 281 -10.69 0.54 3.91
N CYS A 282 -10.40 1.82 3.69
CA CYS A 282 -11.10 2.61 2.68
C CYS A 282 -11.08 1.94 1.30
N SER A 283 -9.91 1.45 0.87
CA SER A 283 -9.76 0.75 -0.40
C SER A 283 -10.56 -0.55 -0.48
N ARG A 284 -10.67 -1.31 0.62
CA ARG A 284 -11.48 -2.53 0.69
C ARG A 284 -12.98 -2.22 0.57
N ILE A 285 -13.45 -1.21 1.29
CA ILE A 285 -14.84 -0.75 1.23
C ILE A 285 -15.19 -0.33 -0.20
N ILE A 286 -14.38 0.54 -0.79
CA ILE A 286 -14.61 1.02 -2.16
C ILE A 286 -14.55 -0.13 -3.18
N ALA A 287 -13.63 -1.07 -3.03
CA ALA A 287 -13.55 -2.25 -3.90
C ALA A 287 -14.81 -3.13 -3.79
N ALA A 288 -15.34 -3.34 -2.58
CA ALA A 288 -16.59 -4.07 -2.38
C ALA A 288 -17.78 -3.36 -3.03
N LEU A 289 -17.92 -2.04 -2.81
CA LEU A 289 -18.97 -1.24 -3.42
C LEU A 289 -18.91 -1.23 -4.96
N HIS A 290 -17.70 -1.20 -5.53
CA HIS A 290 -17.53 -1.36 -6.97
C HIS A 290 -17.90 -2.76 -7.48
N CYS A 291 -17.83 -3.79 -6.66
CA CYS A 291 -18.29 -5.14 -7.01
C CYS A 291 -19.80 -5.31 -6.84
N SER A 292 -20.44 -4.46 -6.03
CA SER A 292 -21.89 -4.46 -5.83
C SER A 292 -22.63 -3.79 -6.99
N ARG A 293 -23.91 -4.11 -7.16
CA ARG A 293 -24.77 -3.47 -8.17
C ARG A 293 -25.12 -2.01 -7.84
N VAL A 294 -24.88 -1.57 -6.62
CA VAL A 294 -25.17 -0.22 -6.14
C VAL A 294 -24.50 0.84 -7.01
N VAL A 295 -23.21 0.64 -7.32
CA VAL A 295 -22.43 1.55 -8.16
C VAL A 295 -22.95 1.60 -9.61
N GLU A 296 -23.46 0.47 -10.13
CA GLU A 296 -24.01 0.42 -11.49
C GLU A 296 -25.32 1.19 -11.64
N GLN A 297 -26.12 1.25 -10.56
CA GLN A 297 -27.45 1.85 -10.59
C GLN A 297 -27.44 3.33 -10.25
N GLU A 298 -26.61 3.76 -9.30
CA GLU A 298 -26.68 5.10 -8.71
C GLU A 298 -25.53 6.03 -9.12
N GLY A 299 -24.38 5.49 -9.55
CA GLY A 299 -23.18 6.29 -9.93
C GLY A 299 -22.59 7.12 -8.78
N THR A 300 -23.23 7.11 -7.60
CA THR A 300 -22.80 7.88 -6.40
C THR A 300 -22.78 7.00 -5.17
N ILE A 301 -21.65 6.97 -4.49
CA ILE A 301 -21.48 6.28 -3.20
C ILE A 301 -21.87 7.24 -2.08
N THR A 302 -22.81 6.83 -1.22
CA THR A 302 -23.27 7.57 -0.05
C THR A 302 -22.63 7.05 1.24
N GLY A 303 -22.78 7.78 2.36
CA GLY A 303 -22.34 7.31 3.66
C GLY A 303 -23.03 6.02 4.10
N GLU A 304 -24.31 5.84 3.77
CA GLU A 304 -25.08 4.62 4.06
C GLU A 304 -24.51 3.41 3.34
N HIS A 305 -24.10 3.53 2.07
CA HIS A 305 -23.43 2.48 1.34
C HIS A 305 -22.10 2.06 1.99
N ILE A 306 -21.33 3.01 2.53
CA ILE A 306 -20.08 2.72 3.26
C ILE A 306 -20.37 1.97 4.55
N ILE A 307 -21.41 2.37 5.31
CA ILE A 307 -21.80 1.70 6.56
C ILE A 307 -22.23 0.26 6.27
N ALA A 308 -23.09 0.07 5.28
CA ALA A 308 -23.54 -1.26 4.87
C ALA A 308 -22.37 -2.16 4.46
N ALA A 309 -21.41 -1.63 3.71
CA ALA A 309 -20.21 -2.38 3.33
C ALA A 309 -19.28 -2.70 4.51
N ILE A 310 -19.19 -1.84 5.52
CA ILE A 310 -18.44 -2.13 6.76
C ILE A 310 -19.08 -3.29 7.52
N GLU A 311 -20.41 -3.28 7.64
CA GLU A 311 -21.17 -4.34 8.31
C GLU A 311 -21.09 -5.67 7.54
N GLU A 312 -21.27 -5.64 6.21
CA GLU A 312 -21.18 -6.84 5.36
C GLU A 312 -19.80 -7.50 5.40
N LEU A 313 -18.74 -6.70 5.44
CA LEU A 313 -17.35 -7.17 5.43
C LEU A 313 -16.79 -7.45 6.83
N ASP A 314 -17.57 -7.22 7.89
CA ASP A 314 -17.14 -7.34 9.29
C ASP A 314 -15.78 -6.64 9.56
N LEU A 315 -15.64 -5.40 9.07
CA LEU A 315 -14.38 -4.68 9.16
C LEU A 315 -14.17 -4.10 10.57
N PRO A 316 -12.96 -4.20 11.15
CA PRO A 316 -12.64 -3.68 12.47
C PRO A 316 -12.48 -2.14 12.44
N VAL A 317 -13.56 -1.43 12.17
CA VAL A 317 -13.57 0.03 12.08
C VAL A 317 -13.95 0.64 13.42
N ARG A 318 -13.02 1.38 14.04
CA ARG A 318 -13.24 2.10 15.31
C ARG A 318 -13.64 3.57 15.11
N VAL A 319 -14.39 3.87 14.06
CA VAL A 319 -14.89 5.23 13.79
C VAL A 319 -16.28 5.39 14.41
N ARG A 320 -16.53 6.48 15.13
CA ARG A 320 -17.89 6.92 15.43
C ARG A 320 -18.51 7.37 14.11
N LEU A 321 -19.28 6.48 13.51
CA LEU A 321 -20.05 6.80 12.32
C LEU A 321 -21.14 7.80 12.75
N PRO A 322 -21.45 8.83 11.94
CA PRO A 322 -22.61 9.66 12.21
C PRO A 322 -23.82 8.73 12.23
N LEU A 323 -24.51 8.68 13.36
CA LEU A 323 -25.76 7.93 13.49
C LEU A 323 -26.71 8.45 12.42
N GLY A 324 -26.84 7.73 11.33
CA GLY A 324 -27.92 7.93 10.38
C GLY A 324 -29.22 7.91 11.18
N ARG A 325 -30.13 8.81 10.92
CA ARG A 325 -31.49 8.76 11.47
C ARG A 325 -32.00 7.35 11.17
N ARG A 326 -32.03 6.47 12.18
CA ARG A 326 -32.71 5.18 12.06
C ARG A 326 -34.10 5.51 11.56
N SER A 327 -34.45 5.08 10.37
CA SER A 327 -35.79 5.18 9.85
C SER A 327 -36.71 4.56 10.90
N ALA A 328 -37.69 5.31 11.34
CA ALA A 328 -38.65 4.93 12.37
C ALA A 328 -39.64 3.81 11.93
N ALA A 329 -39.25 2.95 11.02
CA ALA A 329 -40.05 1.89 10.39
C ALA A 329 -39.85 0.50 11.01
N GLY A 330 -39.45 0.39 12.28
CA GLY A 330 -39.21 -0.90 12.96
C GLY A 330 -39.74 -1.06 14.36
N ARG A 331 -40.67 -0.19 14.83
CA ARG A 331 -41.21 -0.25 16.21
C ARG A 331 -42.74 -0.38 16.32
N GLU A 332 -43.40 -0.92 15.32
CA GLU A 332 -44.84 -1.21 15.45
C GLU A 332 -45.15 -2.67 15.09
N GLN A 333 -44.58 -3.63 15.78
CA GLN A 333 -45.12 -5.01 15.82
C GLN A 333 -44.53 -5.79 17.00
N LYS A 334 -44.79 -5.35 18.26
CA LYS A 334 -44.70 -6.23 19.42
C LYS A 334 -45.47 -5.62 20.62
N THR A 335 -46.74 -5.36 20.46
CA THR A 335 -47.68 -5.19 21.59
C THR A 335 -49.08 -5.45 21.09
N LYS A 336 -49.42 -6.74 20.84
CA LYS A 336 -50.77 -7.30 20.86
C LYS A 336 -50.65 -8.81 20.73
N ALA A 337 -50.37 -9.49 21.80
CA ALA A 337 -50.83 -10.88 22.07
C ALA A 337 -50.35 -11.25 23.49
N GLY A 338 -51.31 -11.46 24.37
CA GLY A 338 -51.16 -12.01 25.69
C GLY A 338 -51.61 -11.09 26.77
#